data_d3a250b4cc1a69e6cd5d39b6ad27bc96
#
_entry.id   d3a250b4cc1a69e6cd5d39b6ad27bc96
#
_cell.length_a   1.000
_cell.length_b   1.000
_cell.length_c   1.000
_cell.angle_alpha   90.00
_cell.angle_beta   90.00
_cell.angle_gamma   90.00
#
_symmetry.space_group_name_H-M   'P 1'
#
loop_
_entity.id
_entity.type
_entity.pdbx_description
1 polymer ?
#
loop_
_entity_poly.entity_id
_entity_poly.type
_entity_poly.pdbx_seq_one_letter_code
_entity_poly.pdbx_strand_id
1 'polypeptide(L)'
;MAGRRAIGRDVHFYYFAEPDKALGGLILNPSVTEKNFLSMLGILIVASGPYRVTLRSTGHELAPTDEPLQPGHYDIRPYSRKDEPWILRIISQSSTGRENTFRTEVRRRDGKCVITGTINRRADRDNWTGFHAAHIFPLSSEDNWVQNGLSRWITHKGERDTGINSCQNGLLMNPTIHELFDGFYFSINPDDGYKITCFDEDNERLDGRMLDRVCRDPNNDLSVRDELLRWHFRQAVLANMRWAGEPSFETDFPPGTDMMGEIFSGPAAAQRMEAELFSRLGGYFLPGTLQSL
;
A
#
# COMPACT_ATOMS: atom_id res chain seq x y z
N MET A 1 8.30 -20.49 -7.27
CA MET A 1 9.07 -20.19 -6.04
C MET A 1 8.29 -19.18 -5.22
N ALA A 2 8.37 -19.20 -3.89
CA ALA A 2 7.76 -18.16 -3.07
C ALA A 2 8.49 -16.84 -3.32
N GLY A 3 7.77 -15.74 -3.54
CA GLY A 3 8.34 -14.41 -3.63
C GLY A 3 9.00 -13.98 -2.32
N ARG A 4 9.89 -12.99 -2.34
CA ARG A 4 10.62 -12.49 -1.16
C ARG A 4 9.66 -12.11 -0.01
N ARG A 5 8.50 -11.55 -0.33
CA ARG A 5 7.44 -11.19 0.63
C ARG A 5 6.77 -12.37 1.34
N ALA A 6 7.03 -13.60 0.88
CA ALA A 6 6.56 -14.81 1.56
C ALA A 6 7.60 -15.41 2.52
N ILE A 7 8.85 -14.91 2.46
CA ILE A 7 9.93 -15.35 3.36
C ILE A 7 9.71 -14.71 4.73
N GLY A 8 9.85 -15.49 5.78
CA GLY A 8 9.71 -15.00 7.16
C GLY A 8 8.27 -14.90 7.68
N ARG A 9 7.27 -15.30 6.89
CA ARG A 9 5.89 -15.35 7.40
C ARG A 9 5.78 -16.34 8.54
N ASP A 10 5.16 -15.91 9.61
CA ASP A 10 4.88 -16.71 10.81
C ASP A 10 3.38 -16.97 11.02
N VAL A 11 2.53 -16.31 10.21
CA VAL A 11 1.11 -16.60 10.06
C VAL A 11 0.85 -17.13 8.66
N HIS A 12 0.19 -18.30 8.55
CA HIS A 12 -0.24 -18.90 7.29
C HIS A 12 -1.72 -19.26 7.36
N PHE A 13 -2.45 -19.06 6.27
CA PHE A 13 -3.86 -19.43 6.22
C PHE A 13 -4.17 -20.32 5.02
N TYR A 14 -5.12 -21.23 5.23
CA TYR A 14 -5.44 -22.36 4.35
C TYR A 14 -6.94 -22.47 4.15
N TYR A 15 -7.32 -23.05 3.03
CA TYR A 15 -8.65 -23.61 2.93
C TYR A 15 -8.71 -24.94 3.67
N PHE A 16 -9.71 -25.09 4.55
CA PHE A 16 -9.82 -26.29 5.37
C PHE A 16 -9.84 -27.61 4.56
N ALA A 17 -10.47 -27.58 3.35
CA ALA A 17 -10.53 -28.76 2.49
C ALA A 17 -9.22 -29.02 1.71
N GLU A 18 -8.27 -28.06 1.70
CA GLU A 18 -6.95 -28.16 1.06
C GLU A 18 -5.84 -27.77 2.05
N PRO A 19 -5.65 -28.53 3.14
CA PRO A 19 -4.81 -28.12 4.26
C PRO A 19 -3.31 -28.06 3.95
N ASP A 20 -2.88 -28.66 2.86
CA ASP A 20 -1.47 -28.69 2.43
C ASP A 20 -1.09 -27.51 1.53
N LYS A 21 -2.09 -26.73 1.08
CA LYS A 21 -1.89 -25.63 0.18
C LYS A 21 -2.21 -24.29 0.84
N ALA A 22 -1.18 -23.54 1.27
CA ALA A 22 -1.40 -22.21 1.82
C ALA A 22 -2.05 -21.27 0.81
N LEU A 23 -3.08 -20.55 1.20
CA LEU A 23 -3.71 -19.47 0.43
C LEU A 23 -2.92 -18.18 0.51
N GLY A 24 -2.15 -18.03 1.58
CA GLY A 24 -1.35 -16.86 1.84
C GLY A 24 -0.77 -16.86 3.25
N GLY A 25 -0.25 -15.73 3.67
CA GLY A 25 0.33 -15.55 4.99
C GLY A 25 0.68 -14.11 5.28
N LEU A 26 1.20 -13.87 6.47
CA LEU A 26 1.54 -12.57 7.01
C LEU A 26 2.80 -12.68 7.86
N ILE A 27 3.68 -11.68 7.79
CA ILE A 27 4.68 -11.42 8.82
C ILE A 27 3.96 -10.70 9.96
N LEU A 28 3.92 -11.32 11.13
CA LEU A 28 3.12 -10.83 12.25
C LEU A 28 3.85 -9.72 13.01
N ASN A 29 3.36 -8.51 12.89
CA ASN A 29 3.78 -7.39 13.72
C ASN A 29 2.88 -7.26 14.97
N PRO A 30 3.40 -6.73 16.09
CA PRO A 30 2.72 -6.75 17.38
C PRO A 30 1.37 -6.04 17.45
N SER A 31 1.09 -5.09 16.55
CA SER A 31 -0.17 -4.34 16.54
C SER A 31 -1.33 -5.09 15.87
N VAL A 32 -1.06 -6.23 15.21
CA VAL A 32 -2.07 -7.00 14.51
C VAL A 32 -2.92 -7.79 15.49
N THR A 33 -4.23 -7.53 15.48
CA THR A 33 -5.23 -8.21 16.31
C THR A 33 -6.04 -9.21 15.50
N GLU A 34 -6.80 -10.08 16.17
CA GLU A 34 -7.75 -11.00 15.52
C GLU A 34 -8.72 -10.25 14.60
N LYS A 35 -9.27 -9.11 15.08
CA LYS A 35 -10.13 -8.23 14.29
C LYS A 35 -9.44 -7.70 13.02
N ASN A 36 -8.18 -7.27 13.13
CA ASN A 36 -7.42 -6.79 11.98
C ASN A 36 -7.22 -7.91 10.96
N PHE A 37 -6.81 -9.09 11.41
CA PHE A 37 -6.59 -10.24 10.52
C PHE A 37 -7.88 -10.68 9.83
N LEU A 38 -9.00 -10.76 10.54
CA LEU A 38 -10.31 -11.07 9.95
C LEU A 38 -10.72 -10.02 8.90
N SER A 39 -10.47 -8.73 9.15
CA SER A 39 -10.71 -7.65 8.19
C SER A 39 -9.84 -7.80 6.93
N MET A 40 -8.55 -8.10 7.08
CA MET A 40 -7.64 -8.35 5.96
C MET A 40 -8.05 -9.58 5.15
N LEU A 41 -8.46 -10.66 5.80
CA LEU A 41 -8.99 -11.85 5.12
C LEU A 41 -10.24 -11.51 4.29
N GLY A 42 -11.12 -10.64 4.80
CA GLY A 42 -12.30 -10.15 4.06
C GLY A 42 -11.95 -9.40 2.77
N ILE A 43 -10.72 -8.86 2.65
CA ILE A 43 -10.21 -8.28 1.40
C ILE A 43 -9.82 -9.39 0.40
N LEU A 44 -9.24 -10.48 0.89
CA LEU A 44 -8.64 -11.55 0.09
C LEU A 44 -9.63 -12.61 -0.37
N ILE A 45 -10.69 -12.84 0.40
CA ILE A 45 -11.64 -13.91 0.18
C ILE A 45 -13.03 -13.39 -0.17
N VAL A 46 -13.78 -14.18 -0.96
CA VAL A 46 -15.22 -14.03 -1.14
C VAL A 46 -15.88 -15.22 -0.41
N ALA A 47 -16.73 -14.92 0.53
CA ALA A 47 -17.55 -15.94 1.16
C ALA A 47 -19.01 -15.72 0.74
N SER A 48 -19.69 -16.78 0.32
CA SER A 48 -21.13 -16.76 0.03
C SER A 48 -22.00 -16.71 1.30
N GLY A 49 -21.35 -16.65 2.49
CA GLY A 49 -21.95 -16.57 3.81
C GLY A 49 -20.89 -16.34 4.89
N PRO A 50 -21.27 -16.39 6.17
CA PRO A 50 -20.32 -16.24 7.26
C PRO A 50 -19.24 -17.33 7.17
N TYR A 51 -17.98 -16.94 7.30
CA TYR A 51 -16.85 -17.84 7.35
C TYR A 51 -16.24 -17.87 8.76
N ARG A 52 -15.59 -18.97 9.10
CA ARG A 52 -14.89 -19.15 10.37
C ARG A 52 -13.42 -19.32 10.11
N VAL A 53 -12.61 -18.77 11.01
CA VAL A 53 -11.16 -18.89 10.98
C VAL A 53 -10.70 -19.52 12.28
N THR A 54 -9.95 -20.61 12.19
CA THR A 54 -9.57 -21.40 13.36
C THR A 54 -8.06 -21.62 13.38
N LEU A 55 -7.42 -21.32 14.50
CA LEU A 55 -6.01 -21.66 14.73
C LEU A 55 -5.84 -23.16 14.90
N ARG A 56 -5.08 -23.82 14.01
CA ARG A 56 -4.95 -25.30 13.98
C ARG A 56 -4.42 -25.90 15.28
N SER A 57 -3.42 -25.26 15.90
CA SER A 57 -2.71 -25.81 17.07
C SER A 57 -3.61 -25.94 18.29
N THR A 58 -4.59 -25.05 18.45
CA THR A 58 -5.45 -24.99 19.65
C THR A 58 -6.91 -25.25 19.39
N GLY A 59 -7.35 -25.14 18.12
CA GLY A 59 -8.77 -25.13 17.76
C GLY A 59 -9.49 -23.83 18.12
N HIS A 60 -8.76 -22.78 18.54
CA HIS A 60 -9.33 -21.47 18.83
C HIS A 60 -9.96 -20.84 17.59
N GLU A 61 -11.23 -20.51 17.64
CA GLU A 61 -11.96 -19.79 16.59
C GLU A 61 -11.77 -18.29 16.80
N LEU A 62 -11.26 -17.59 15.79
CA LEU A 62 -11.04 -16.15 15.86
C LEU A 62 -12.36 -15.37 15.95
N ALA A 63 -12.37 -14.34 16.77
CA ALA A 63 -13.45 -13.40 16.92
C ALA A 63 -12.98 -11.96 16.60
N PRO A 64 -13.86 -11.02 16.23
CA PRO A 64 -13.47 -9.64 15.92
C PRO A 64 -13.16 -8.86 17.19
N THR A 65 -12.14 -9.30 17.93
CA THR A 65 -11.65 -8.72 19.18
C THR A 65 -10.32 -8.01 18.98
N ASP A 66 -9.91 -7.21 19.95
CA ASP A 66 -8.61 -6.55 19.99
C ASP A 66 -7.51 -7.43 20.62
N GLU A 67 -7.79 -8.74 20.82
CA GLU A 67 -6.79 -9.71 21.27
C GLU A 67 -5.68 -9.84 20.21
N PRO A 68 -4.40 -9.90 20.63
CA PRO A 68 -3.28 -10.05 19.72
C PRO A 68 -3.38 -11.35 18.91
N LEU A 69 -3.19 -11.26 17.60
CA LEU A 69 -3.12 -12.44 16.74
C LEU A 69 -1.93 -13.31 17.14
N GLN A 70 -2.11 -14.61 17.19
CA GLN A 70 -1.03 -15.57 17.48
C GLN A 70 -0.36 -16.03 16.18
N PRO A 71 0.95 -16.27 16.16
CA PRO A 71 1.61 -16.91 15.02
C PRO A 71 1.09 -18.36 14.85
N GLY A 72 1.07 -18.84 13.61
CA GLY A 72 0.66 -20.20 13.32
C GLY A 72 -0.13 -20.41 12.05
N HIS A 73 -0.80 -21.54 11.97
CA HIS A 73 -1.58 -21.97 10.80
C HIS A 73 -3.07 -21.85 11.08
N TYR A 74 -3.80 -21.21 10.18
CA TYR A 74 -5.21 -20.93 10.30
C TYR A 74 -6.02 -21.59 9.19
N ASP A 75 -7.13 -22.23 9.54
CA ASP A 75 -8.08 -22.84 8.60
C ASP A 75 -9.28 -21.93 8.41
N ILE A 76 -9.68 -21.73 7.14
CA ILE A 76 -10.84 -20.93 6.75
C ILE A 76 -11.96 -21.84 6.22
N ARG A 77 -13.23 -21.64 6.69
CA ARG A 77 -14.42 -22.44 6.31
C ARG A 77 -15.69 -21.57 6.31
N PRO A 78 -16.62 -21.67 5.34
CA PRO A 78 -16.37 -21.99 3.92
C PRO A 78 -15.73 -20.80 3.21
N TYR A 79 -15.22 -21.00 2.01
CA TYR A 79 -14.44 -19.97 1.29
C TYR A 79 -14.58 -20.13 -0.23
N SER A 80 -14.55 -19.01 -0.97
CA SER A 80 -14.15 -18.94 -2.38
C SER A 80 -13.13 -17.81 -2.59
N ARG A 81 -12.18 -18.01 -3.51
CA ARG A 81 -11.08 -17.06 -3.74
C ARG A 81 -11.56 -15.84 -4.51
N LYS A 82 -11.05 -14.66 -4.14
CA LYS A 82 -11.20 -13.42 -4.89
C LYS A 82 -9.98 -13.20 -5.78
N ASP A 83 -10.20 -13.12 -7.07
CA ASP A 83 -9.14 -12.86 -8.04
C ASP A 83 -9.21 -11.37 -8.45
N GLU A 84 -8.61 -10.50 -7.63
CA GLU A 84 -8.53 -9.07 -7.87
C GLU A 84 -7.08 -8.67 -8.09
N PRO A 85 -6.75 -8.02 -9.22
CA PRO A 85 -5.42 -7.51 -9.44
C PRO A 85 -5.12 -6.35 -8.48
N TRP A 86 -3.90 -6.29 -7.98
CA TRP A 86 -3.40 -5.11 -7.28
C TRP A 86 -2.71 -4.17 -8.27
N ILE A 87 -2.63 -2.88 -7.94
CA ILE A 87 -2.03 -1.86 -8.79
C ILE A 87 -0.59 -1.61 -8.35
N LEU A 88 0.34 -1.78 -9.29
CA LEU A 88 1.75 -1.46 -9.09
C LEU A 88 1.92 0.05 -8.87
N ARG A 89 2.72 0.43 -7.88
CA ARG A 89 3.13 1.82 -7.66
C ARG A 89 4.48 2.06 -8.33
N ILE A 90 4.51 3.06 -9.21
CA ILE A 90 5.73 3.53 -9.88
C ILE A 90 6.09 4.88 -9.27
N ILE A 91 7.34 5.06 -8.88
CA ILE A 91 7.83 6.35 -8.38
C ILE A 91 7.82 7.35 -9.54
N SER A 92 6.92 8.32 -9.51
CA SER A 92 6.86 9.38 -10.52
C SER A 92 7.90 10.45 -10.20
N GLN A 93 8.79 10.74 -11.17
CA GLN A 93 9.82 11.77 -11.06
C GLN A 93 9.56 13.02 -11.92
N SER A 94 8.46 13.06 -12.67
CA SER A 94 8.13 14.23 -13.49
C SER A 94 7.49 15.34 -12.67
N SER A 95 7.94 16.59 -12.80
CA SER A 95 7.30 17.72 -12.13
C SER A 95 6.55 18.60 -13.12
N THR A 96 5.23 18.62 -12.98
CA THR A 96 4.34 19.54 -13.70
C THR A 96 3.95 20.72 -12.80
N GLY A 97 3.39 21.79 -13.37
CA GLY A 97 2.89 22.93 -12.57
C GLY A 97 1.82 22.51 -11.55
N ARG A 98 1.01 21.47 -11.86
CA ARG A 98 -0.01 20.91 -10.97
C ARG A 98 0.62 20.18 -9.76
N GLU A 99 1.74 19.48 -9.97
CA GLU A 99 2.49 18.86 -8.89
C GLU A 99 3.11 19.90 -7.93
N ASN A 100 3.49 21.07 -8.42
CA ASN A 100 4.01 22.14 -7.57
C ASN A 100 2.93 22.65 -6.60
N THR A 101 1.68 22.80 -7.06
CA THR A 101 0.54 23.17 -6.20
C THR A 101 0.29 22.08 -5.16
N PHE A 102 0.22 20.82 -5.58
CA PHE A 102 0.08 19.65 -4.71
C PHE A 102 1.14 19.65 -3.59
N ARG A 103 2.43 19.76 -3.97
CA ARG A 103 3.53 19.78 -2.99
C ARG A 103 3.39 20.93 -2.00
N THR A 104 3.06 22.13 -2.48
CA THR A 104 2.90 23.31 -1.64
C THR A 104 1.76 23.15 -0.65
N GLU A 105 0.61 22.63 -1.08
CA GLU A 105 -0.55 22.42 -0.22
C GLU A 105 -0.30 21.33 0.82
N VAL A 106 0.28 20.18 0.43
CA VAL A 106 0.65 19.10 1.35
C VAL A 106 1.65 19.59 2.40
N ARG A 107 2.70 20.32 1.99
CA ARG A 107 3.70 20.89 2.88
C ARG A 107 3.09 21.88 3.89
N ARG A 108 2.20 22.78 3.40
CA ARG A 108 1.52 23.76 4.24
C ARG A 108 0.57 23.10 5.25
N ARG A 109 -0.16 22.07 4.85
CA ARG A 109 -1.07 21.33 5.72
C ARG A 109 -0.30 20.56 6.81
N ASP A 110 0.73 19.81 6.42
CA ASP A 110 1.36 18.81 7.28
C ASP A 110 2.53 19.35 8.10
N GLY A 111 3.43 20.16 7.50
CA GLY A 111 4.60 20.78 8.16
C GLY A 111 5.64 19.80 8.73
N LYS A 112 5.33 18.48 8.73
CA LYS A 112 6.12 17.39 9.32
C LYS A 112 5.86 16.08 8.60
N CYS A 113 6.71 15.09 8.80
CA CYS A 113 6.38 13.73 8.41
C CYS A 113 5.19 13.23 9.25
N VAL A 114 4.05 12.96 8.59
CA VAL A 114 2.80 12.58 9.28
C VAL A 114 2.80 11.15 9.81
N ILE A 115 3.81 10.35 9.47
CA ILE A 115 4.01 8.97 9.91
C ILE A 115 4.94 8.92 11.14
N THR A 116 6.12 9.57 11.06
CA THR A 116 7.12 9.54 12.13
C THR A 116 6.97 10.68 13.13
N GLY A 117 6.26 11.76 12.76
CA GLY A 117 6.18 12.99 13.55
C GLY A 117 7.38 13.92 13.40
N THR A 118 8.38 13.57 12.56
CA THR A 118 9.59 14.40 12.37
C THR A 118 9.23 15.76 11.79
N ILE A 119 9.52 16.84 12.52
CA ILE A 119 9.20 18.22 12.14
C ILE A 119 10.26 18.76 11.17
N ASN A 120 9.83 19.45 10.12
CA ASN A 120 10.72 20.22 9.27
C ASN A 120 11.07 21.56 9.92
N ARG A 121 12.23 21.64 10.59
CA ARG A 121 12.71 22.86 11.24
C ARG A 121 13.24 23.92 10.27
N ARG A 122 13.19 23.66 8.96
CA ARG A 122 13.65 24.55 7.89
C ARG A 122 12.51 25.02 6.98
N ALA A 123 11.27 24.73 7.36
CA ALA A 123 10.08 25.09 6.59
C ALA A 123 9.90 26.61 6.47
N ASP A 124 10.33 27.37 7.46
CA ASP A 124 10.37 28.85 7.47
C ASP A 124 11.23 29.45 6.35
N ARG A 125 12.19 28.68 5.86
CA ARG A 125 13.11 29.06 4.76
C ARG A 125 12.75 28.36 3.45
N ASP A 126 11.57 27.78 3.37
CA ASP A 126 11.10 26.95 2.24
C ASP A 126 12.06 25.82 1.85
N ASN A 127 12.83 25.31 2.82
CA ASN A 127 13.75 24.20 2.59
C ASN A 127 13.09 22.88 3.00
N TRP A 128 12.72 22.06 2.02
CA TRP A 128 12.03 20.80 2.17
C TRP A 128 12.92 19.57 1.87
N THR A 129 14.23 19.74 1.88
CA THR A 129 15.18 18.64 1.75
C THR A 129 14.93 17.60 2.85
N GLY A 130 14.71 16.33 2.45
CA GLY A 130 14.38 15.25 3.36
C GLY A 130 12.90 15.12 3.69
N PHE A 131 12.02 15.83 2.93
CA PHE A 131 10.55 15.70 3.01
C PHE A 131 9.94 15.62 1.62
N HIS A 132 9.17 14.58 1.37
CA HIS A 132 8.46 14.32 0.13
C HIS A 132 6.95 14.43 0.33
N ALA A 133 6.27 15.11 -0.57
CA ALA A 133 4.83 15.02 -0.70
C ALA A 133 4.51 13.74 -1.50
N ALA A 134 4.08 12.70 -0.82
CA ALA A 134 3.76 11.39 -1.37
C ALA A 134 2.30 11.33 -1.79
N HIS A 135 1.99 10.80 -2.97
CA HIS A 135 0.62 10.50 -3.36
C HIS A 135 0.14 9.22 -2.68
N ILE A 136 -1.10 9.20 -2.19
CA ILE A 136 -1.74 7.97 -1.66
C ILE A 136 -2.14 7.07 -2.83
N PHE A 137 -2.88 7.59 -3.80
CA PHE A 137 -3.08 6.93 -5.09
C PHE A 137 -2.00 7.43 -6.07
N PRO A 138 -1.24 6.53 -6.72
CA PRO A 138 -0.04 6.91 -7.48
C PRO A 138 -0.38 7.69 -8.75
N LEU A 139 0.37 8.77 -8.99
CA LEU A 139 0.21 9.61 -10.19
C LEU A 139 0.46 8.81 -11.49
N SER A 140 1.37 7.85 -11.47
CA SER A 140 1.66 6.96 -12.60
C SER A 140 0.46 6.13 -13.07
N SER A 141 -0.59 6.03 -12.27
CA SER A 141 -1.81 5.29 -12.57
C SER A 141 -3.02 6.22 -12.82
N GLU A 142 -2.80 7.44 -13.35
CA GLU A 142 -3.87 8.41 -13.63
C GLU A 142 -4.96 7.85 -14.55
N ASP A 143 -4.61 6.99 -15.52
CA ASP A 143 -5.58 6.33 -16.37
C ASP A 143 -6.57 5.47 -15.55
N ASN A 144 -6.07 4.70 -14.59
CA ASN A 144 -6.90 3.92 -13.68
C ASN A 144 -7.75 4.82 -12.76
N TRP A 145 -7.20 5.96 -12.33
CA TRP A 145 -7.93 6.96 -11.58
C TRP A 145 -9.16 7.47 -12.35
N VAL A 146 -8.97 7.84 -13.62
CA VAL A 146 -10.04 8.35 -14.49
C VAL A 146 -11.05 7.24 -14.81
N GLN A 147 -10.59 6.06 -15.26
CA GLN A 147 -11.44 4.94 -15.64
C GLN A 147 -12.35 4.46 -14.50
N ASN A 148 -11.85 4.46 -13.27
CA ASN A 148 -12.63 4.07 -12.09
C ASN A 148 -13.41 5.22 -11.45
N GLY A 149 -13.35 6.43 -12.02
CA GLY A 149 -14.07 7.59 -11.52
C GLY A 149 -13.68 7.99 -10.09
N LEU A 150 -12.42 7.80 -9.69
CA LEU A 150 -11.96 8.01 -8.32
C LEU A 150 -11.94 9.50 -7.93
N SER A 151 -12.01 10.39 -8.91
CA SER A 151 -12.17 11.84 -8.67
C SER A 151 -13.41 12.20 -7.83
N ARG A 152 -14.40 11.29 -7.71
CA ARG A 152 -15.58 11.47 -6.85
C ARG A 152 -15.24 11.56 -5.35
N TRP A 153 -14.08 11.04 -4.95
CA TRP A 153 -13.62 11.09 -3.56
C TRP A 153 -12.98 12.45 -3.21
N ILE A 154 -12.60 13.22 -4.24
CA ILE A 154 -11.93 14.50 -4.07
C ILE A 154 -12.94 15.64 -4.09
N THR A 155 -12.93 16.46 -3.06
CA THR A 155 -13.77 17.66 -2.93
C THR A 155 -12.99 18.94 -3.24
N HIS A 156 -11.66 18.93 -3.04
CA HIS A 156 -10.77 20.05 -3.30
C HIS A 156 -9.99 19.84 -4.61
N LYS A 157 -10.53 20.35 -5.71
CA LYS A 157 -9.93 20.27 -7.06
C LYS A 157 -10.41 21.44 -7.94
N GLY A 158 -9.62 21.78 -8.96
CA GLY A 158 -10.00 22.74 -10.00
C GLY A 158 -11.08 22.17 -10.95
N GLU A 159 -11.80 23.07 -11.65
CA GLU A 159 -12.93 22.70 -12.52
C GLU A 159 -12.59 21.70 -13.65
N ARG A 160 -11.34 21.68 -14.09
CA ARG A 160 -10.84 20.79 -15.19
C ARG A 160 -9.76 19.84 -14.70
N ASP A 161 -9.69 19.58 -13.40
CA ASP A 161 -8.68 18.72 -12.81
C ASP A 161 -9.28 17.34 -12.50
N THR A 162 -8.53 16.28 -12.77
CA THR A 162 -8.90 14.92 -12.37
C THR A 162 -8.93 14.76 -10.84
N GLY A 163 -8.32 15.70 -10.12
CA GLY A 163 -8.19 15.68 -8.66
C GLY A 163 -7.07 14.78 -8.14
N ILE A 164 -6.34 14.09 -9.02
CA ILE A 164 -5.25 13.21 -8.59
C ILE A 164 -4.12 13.98 -7.89
N ASN A 165 -3.89 15.24 -8.30
CA ASN A 165 -2.94 16.17 -7.69
C ASN A 165 -3.57 17.05 -6.60
N SER A 166 -4.73 16.69 -6.05
CA SER A 166 -5.25 17.33 -4.85
C SER A 166 -4.44 16.96 -3.62
N CYS A 167 -4.22 17.90 -2.70
CA CYS A 167 -3.58 17.61 -1.41
C CYS A 167 -4.34 16.56 -0.59
N GLN A 168 -5.63 16.34 -0.87
CA GLN A 168 -6.43 15.25 -0.28
C GLN A 168 -5.93 13.86 -0.69
N ASN A 169 -5.16 13.75 -1.78
CA ASN A 169 -4.47 12.53 -2.21
C ASN A 169 -3.00 12.50 -1.79
N GLY A 170 -2.59 13.26 -0.78
CA GLY A 170 -1.19 13.39 -0.43
C GLY A 170 -0.88 13.36 1.05
N LEU A 171 0.33 12.94 1.39
CA LEU A 171 0.90 12.88 2.74
C LEU A 171 2.35 13.37 2.70
N LEU A 172 2.79 14.15 3.70
CA LEU A 172 4.19 14.55 3.83
C LEU A 172 4.99 13.49 4.59
N MET A 173 6.02 12.96 3.97
CA MET A 173 6.84 11.87 4.53
C MET A 173 8.34 12.14 4.37
N ASN A 174 9.16 11.51 5.21
CA ASN A 174 10.59 11.38 4.96
C ASN A 174 10.84 10.46 3.74
N PRO A 175 11.95 10.56 3.02
CA PRO A 175 12.21 9.76 1.83
C PRO A 175 12.12 8.24 2.06
N THR A 176 12.75 7.72 3.10
CA THR A 176 12.70 6.30 3.46
C THR A 176 11.26 5.84 3.72
N ILE A 177 10.49 6.64 4.47
CA ILE A 177 9.08 6.33 4.77
C ILE A 177 8.22 6.36 3.50
N HIS A 178 8.50 7.29 2.59
CA HIS A 178 7.83 7.36 1.29
C HIS A 178 8.11 6.10 0.44
N GLU A 179 9.36 5.66 0.39
CA GLU A 179 9.75 4.44 -0.31
C GLU A 179 9.05 3.19 0.25
N LEU A 180 9.02 3.05 1.58
CA LEU A 180 8.32 1.95 2.25
C LEU A 180 6.80 2.00 1.99
N PHE A 181 6.21 3.19 1.97
CA PHE A 181 4.80 3.39 1.67
C PHE A 181 4.47 3.00 0.22
N ASP A 182 5.26 3.48 -0.73
CA ASP A 182 5.12 3.12 -2.15
C ASP A 182 5.33 1.62 -2.39
N GLY A 183 6.22 1.00 -1.63
CA GLY A 183 6.46 -0.43 -1.64
C GLY A 183 5.38 -1.28 -0.96
N PHE A 184 4.36 -0.68 -0.35
CA PHE A 184 3.36 -1.38 0.45
C PHE A 184 3.93 -2.17 1.66
N TYR A 185 5.13 -1.79 2.15
CA TYR A 185 5.70 -2.40 3.36
C TYR A 185 4.91 -2.04 4.62
N PHE A 186 4.21 -0.91 4.59
CA PHE A 186 3.19 -0.56 5.56
C PHE A 186 2.02 0.17 4.90
N SER A 187 0.90 0.23 5.62
CA SER A 187 -0.25 1.03 5.21
C SER A 187 -1.01 1.56 6.41
N ILE A 188 -1.95 2.46 6.16
CA ILE A 188 -2.78 3.11 7.16
C ILE A 188 -4.19 2.57 7.04
N ASN A 189 -4.74 2.05 8.15
CA ASN A 189 -6.11 1.57 8.20
C ASN A 189 -7.04 2.64 8.81
N PRO A 190 -7.83 3.39 8.02
CA PRO A 190 -8.73 4.40 8.57
C PRO A 190 -9.85 3.78 9.41
N ASP A 191 -10.25 2.54 9.13
CA ASP A 191 -11.32 1.84 9.83
C ASP A 191 -10.87 1.24 11.19
N ASP A 192 -9.56 1.29 11.47
CA ASP A 192 -8.98 0.97 12.77
C ASP A 192 -8.30 2.22 13.38
N GLY A 193 -9.01 3.33 13.40
CA GLY A 193 -8.58 4.60 13.99
C GLY A 193 -7.36 5.22 13.32
N TYR A 194 -7.11 4.91 12.05
CA TYR A 194 -5.94 5.34 11.28
C TYR A 194 -4.61 4.72 11.77
N LYS A 195 -4.70 3.51 12.30
CA LYS A 195 -3.52 2.75 12.74
C LYS A 195 -2.66 2.37 11.54
N ILE A 196 -1.34 2.48 11.72
CA ILE A 196 -0.33 2.03 10.78
C ILE A 196 -0.11 0.54 11.04
N THR A 197 -0.19 -0.25 9.98
CA THR A 197 0.06 -1.69 10.00
C THR A 197 1.25 -1.98 9.09
N CYS A 198 2.28 -2.63 9.60
CA CYS A 198 3.43 -3.09 8.84
C CYS A 198 3.16 -4.51 8.31
N PHE A 199 3.61 -4.77 7.08
CA PHE A 199 3.47 -6.05 6.37
C PHE A 199 4.81 -6.77 6.17
N ASP A 200 5.90 -6.17 6.65
CA ASP A 200 7.27 -6.70 6.66
C ASP A 200 7.92 -6.36 8.01
N GLU A 201 9.17 -6.76 8.21
CA GLU A 201 9.94 -6.40 9.40
C GLU A 201 9.98 -4.88 9.60
N ASP A 202 9.58 -4.43 10.79
CA ASP A 202 9.41 -3.02 11.12
C ASP A 202 10.69 -2.38 11.68
N ASN A 203 11.68 -2.14 10.85
CA ASN A 203 12.93 -1.49 11.22
C ASN A 203 12.74 -0.01 11.64
N GLU A 204 11.69 0.64 11.17
CA GLU A 204 11.40 2.06 11.43
C GLU A 204 10.48 2.28 12.64
N ARG A 205 10.02 1.21 13.28
CA ARG A 205 9.10 1.23 14.43
C ARG A 205 7.82 2.00 14.15
N LEU A 206 7.19 1.68 13.01
CA LEU A 206 5.96 2.30 12.55
C LEU A 206 4.71 1.56 13.02
N ASP A 207 4.83 0.25 13.21
CA ASP A 207 3.70 -0.62 13.51
C ASP A 207 2.94 -0.18 14.78
N GLY A 208 1.63 -0.11 14.67
CA GLY A 208 0.75 0.34 15.74
C GLY A 208 0.70 1.85 15.96
N ARG A 209 1.53 2.66 15.30
CA ARG A 209 1.41 4.12 15.35
C ARG A 209 0.12 4.58 14.68
N MET A 210 -0.29 5.78 15.01
CA MET A 210 -1.47 6.44 14.42
C MET A 210 -1.03 7.51 13.44
N LEU A 211 -1.67 7.57 12.26
CA LEU A 211 -1.51 8.69 11.34
C LEU A 211 -1.75 10.01 12.10
N ASP A 212 -0.90 11.00 11.85
CA ASP A 212 -1.01 12.30 12.53
C ASP A 212 -2.36 12.98 12.24
N ARG A 213 -2.90 13.66 13.23
CA ARG A 213 -4.20 14.34 13.11
C ARG A 213 -4.18 15.52 12.16
N VAL A 214 -3.02 16.14 11.93
CA VAL A 214 -2.89 17.34 11.11
C VAL A 214 -3.40 17.12 9.67
N CYS A 215 -3.20 15.92 9.12
CA CYS A 215 -3.61 15.57 7.76
C CYS A 215 -5.01 14.95 7.67
N ARG A 216 -5.70 14.72 8.79
CA ARG A 216 -7.02 14.05 8.87
C ARG A 216 -8.01 14.76 9.80
N ASP A 217 -7.89 16.07 9.97
CA ASP A 217 -8.84 16.88 10.73
C ASP A 217 -10.17 16.95 9.96
N PRO A 218 -11.30 16.49 10.53
CA PRO A 218 -12.59 16.50 9.85
C PRO A 218 -13.12 17.91 9.54
N ASN A 219 -12.57 18.94 10.20
CA ASN A 219 -12.94 20.35 9.96
C ASN A 219 -12.04 21.02 8.91
N ASN A 220 -11.09 20.30 8.32
CA ASN A 220 -10.20 20.83 7.29
C ASN A 220 -10.50 20.16 5.95
N ASP A 221 -11.02 20.96 5.00
CA ASP A 221 -11.36 20.49 3.65
C ASP A 221 -10.14 19.96 2.85
N LEU A 222 -8.92 20.24 3.31
CA LEU A 222 -7.68 19.75 2.72
C LEU A 222 -7.23 18.42 3.30
N SER A 223 -7.96 17.85 4.26
CA SER A 223 -7.62 16.57 4.88
C SER A 223 -7.66 15.42 3.87
N VAL A 224 -6.84 14.40 4.12
CA VAL A 224 -6.80 13.19 3.29
C VAL A 224 -8.17 12.51 3.28
N ARG A 225 -8.47 11.82 2.18
CA ARG A 225 -9.72 11.09 2.05
C ARG A 225 -9.56 9.65 2.53
N ASP A 226 -10.46 9.23 3.39
CA ASP A 226 -10.46 7.87 3.94
C ASP A 226 -10.55 6.81 2.86
N GLU A 227 -11.30 7.09 1.77
CA GLU A 227 -11.43 6.19 0.63
C GLU A 227 -10.08 5.88 -0.02
N LEU A 228 -9.19 6.88 -0.08
CA LEU A 228 -7.84 6.70 -0.62
C LEU A 228 -6.96 5.89 0.33
N LEU A 229 -7.06 6.13 1.63
CA LEU A 229 -6.36 5.32 2.63
C LEU A 229 -6.86 3.87 2.62
N ARG A 230 -8.19 3.63 2.53
CA ARG A 230 -8.76 2.28 2.37
C ARG A 230 -8.27 1.62 1.08
N TRP A 231 -8.21 2.36 0.00
CA TRP A 231 -7.67 1.86 -1.27
C TRP A 231 -6.21 1.42 -1.08
N HIS A 232 -5.36 2.26 -0.49
CA HIS A 232 -3.95 1.93 -0.26
C HIS A 232 -3.80 0.73 0.68
N PHE A 233 -4.56 0.69 1.77
CA PHE A 233 -4.56 -0.44 2.70
C PHE A 233 -4.96 -1.74 2.00
N ARG A 234 -6.02 -1.68 1.17
CA ARG A 234 -6.45 -2.82 0.38
C ARG A 234 -5.34 -3.32 -0.56
N GLN A 235 -4.64 -2.42 -1.25
CA GLN A 235 -3.51 -2.78 -2.13
C GLN A 235 -2.37 -3.42 -1.33
N ALA A 236 -2.04 -2.89 -0.16
CA ALA A 236 -1.01 -3.45 0.71
C ALA A 236 -1.36 -4.88 1.17
N VAL A 237 -2.61 -5.14 1.55
CA VAL A 237 -3.09 -6.49 1.89
C VAL A 237 -2.96 -7.43 0.69
N LEU A 238 -3.41 -7.00 -0.49
CA LEU A 238 -3.34 -7.80 -1.72
C LEU A 238 -1.89 -8.12 -2.10
N ALA A 239 -0.98 -7.16 -1.98
CA ALA A 239 0.43 -7.33 -2.34
C ALA A 239 1.18 -8.27 -1.39
N ASN A 240 0.89 -8.20 -0.08
CA ASN A 240 1.70 -8.87 0.93
C ASN A 240 1.12 -10.20 1.41
N MET A 241 -0.20 -10.36 1.45
CA MET A 241 -0.81 -11.52 2.12
C MET A 241 -1.22 -12.64 1.17
N ARG A 242 -1.28 -12.41 -0.15
CA ARG A 242 -1.55 -13.48 -1.12
C ARG A 242 -0.43 -14.50 -1.13
N TRP A 243 -0.76 -15.71 -1.62
CA TRP A 243 0.07 -16.92 -1.70
C TRP A 243 1.58 -16.68 -1.73
N ALA A 244 2.12 -16.07 -2.78
CA ALA A 244 3.57 -15.93 -2.99
C ALA A 244 4.13 -14.59 -2.54
N GLY A 245 3.27 -13.61 -2.13
CA GLY A 245 3.69 -12.21 -2.09
C GLY A 245 4.16 -11.81 -3.49
N GLU A 246 3.33 -11.12 -4.26
CA GLU A 246 3.72 -10.82 -5.66
C GLU A 246 4.90 -9.85 -5.68
N PRO A 247 6.04 -10.21 -6.30
CA PRO A 247 7.17 -9.30 -6.39
C PRO A 247 6.77 -8.08 -7.22
N SER A 248 7.01 -6.89 -6.69
CA SER A 248 6.71 -5.62 -7.36
C SER A 248 7.94 -4.80 -7.70
N PHE A 249 9.06 -5.07 -7.04
CA PHE A 249 10.31 -4.35 -7.22
C PHE A 249 11.49 -5.31 -7.36
N GLU A 250 12.60 -4.82 -7.91
CA GLU A 250 13.83 -5.61 -8.05
C GLU A 250 14.28 -6.27 -6.74
N THR A 251 14.08 -5.56 -5.62
CA THR A 251 14.44 -6.05 -4.28
C THR A 251 13.60 -7.24 -3.82
N ASP A 252 12.43 -7.47 -4.43
CA ASP A 252 11.55 -8.60 -4.09
C ASP A 252 11.98 -9.92 -4.76
N PHE A 253 12.92 -9.88 -5.70
CA PHE A 253 13.43 -11.06 -6.38
C PHE A 253 14.70 -11.60 -5.70
N PRO A 254 14.80 -12.91 -5.45
CA PRO A 254 16.02 -13.52 -4.93
C PRO A 254 17.22 -13.26 -5.85
N PRO A 255 18.43 -13.09 -5.32
CA PRO A 255 19.63 -12.97 -6.13
C PRO A 255 19.78 -14.14 -7.12
N GLY A 256 20.03 -13.85 -8.39
CA GLY A 256 20.17 -14.86 -9.46
C GLY A 256 18.86 -15.32 -10.10
N THR A 257 17.72 -14.74 -9.72
CA THR A 257 16.44 -14.97 -10.42
C THR A 257 16.47 -14.30 -11.80
N ASP A 258 15.93 -14.97 -12.82
CA ASP A 258 15.55 -14.31 -14.08
C ASP A 258 14.36 -13.38 -13.86
N MET A 259 14.65 -12.21 -13.32
CA MET A 259 13.64 -11.21 -12.98
C MET A 259 12.80 -10.82 -14.19
N MET A 260 13.40 -10.70 -15.35
CA MET A 260 12.70 -10.31 -16.58
C MET A 260 11.72 -11.40 -17.01
N GLY A 261 12.11 -12.66 -16.95
CA GLY A 261 11.24 -13.79 -17.23
C GLY A 261 10.08 -13.90 -16.22
N GLU A 262 10.33 -13.68 -14.94
CA GLU A 262 9.30 -13.67 -13.88
C GLU A 262 8.32 -12.52 -14.05
N ILE A 263 8.77 -11.31 -14.38
CA ILE A 263 7.90 -10.17 -14.70
C ILE A 263 7.05 -10.47 -15.93
N PHE A 264 7.68 -11.01 -16.99
CA PHE A 264 7.01 -11.29 -18.28
C PHE A 264 5.91 -12.36 -18.15
N SER A 265 6.11 -13.36 -17.29
CA SER A 265 5.16 -14.44 -17.06
C SER A 265 4.10 -14.15 -16.00
N GLY A 266 4.27 -13.05 -15.25
CA GLY A 266 3.37 -12.67 -14.15
C GLY A 266 2.22 -11.76 -14.57
N PRO A 267 1.29 -11.46 -13.63
CA PRO A 267 0.19 -10.53 -13.87
C PRO A 267 0.70 -9.11 -14.10
N ALA A 268 -0.01 -8.32 -14.92
CA ALA A 268 0.35 -6.95 -15.28
C ALA A 268 1.78 -6.79 -15.84
N ALA A 269 2.26 -7.77 -16.61
CA ALA A 269 3.62 -7.89 -17.12
C ALA A 269 4.14 -6.61 -17.80
N ALA A 270 3.32 -5.98 -18.64
CA ALA A 270 3.70 -4.75 -19.35
C ALA A 270 3.97 -3.59 -18.39
N GLN A 271 3.10 -3.38 -17.40
CA GLN A 271 3.23 -2.29 -16.41
C GLN A 271 4.44 -2.52 -15.48
N ARG A 272 4.66 -3.77 -15.07
CA ARG A 272 5.81 -4.15 -14.24
C ARG A 272 7.13 -3.99 -15.00
N MET A 273 7.13 -4.36 -16.28
CA MET A 273 8.30 -4.19 -17.17
C MET A 273 8.61 -2.70 -17.37
N GLU A 274 7.60 -1.87 -17.61
CA GLU A 274 7.76 -0.42 -17.75
C GLU A 274 8.35 0.19 -16.47
N ALA A 275 7.88 -0.23 -15.29
CA ALA A 275 8.40 0.21 -13.99
C ALA A 275 9.89 -0.14 -13.82
N GLU A 276 10.27 -1.37 -14.12
CA GLU A 276 11.65 -1.83 -14.03
C GLU A 276 12.59 -1.11 -15.01
N LEU A 277 12.14 -0.94 -16.25
CA LEU A 277 12.89 -0.19 -17.25
C LEU A 277 13.08 1.28 -16.84
N PHE A 278 12.02 1.91 -16.32
CA PHE A 278 12.08 3.28 -15.85
C PHE A 278 13.04 3.44 -14.67
N SER A 279 12.98 2.53 -13.70
CA SER A 279 13.88 2.50 -12.55
C SER A 279 15.35 2.34 -12.96
N ARG A 280 15.64 1.42 -13.87
CA ARG A 280 17.01 1.13 -14.33
C ARG A 280 17.61 2.21 -15.22
N LEU A 281 16.80 2.86 -16.03
CA LEU A 281 17.25 3.92 -16.93
C LEU A 281 17.39 5.28 -16.22
N GLY A 282 17.13 5.34 -14.89
CA GLY A 282 17.35 6.55 -14.08
C GLY A 282 16.54 7.75 -14.55
N GLY A 283 15.37 7.54 -15.16
CA GLY A 283 14.53 8.62 -15.65
C GLY A 283 15.05 9.34 -16.91
N TYR A 284 15.99 8.76 -17.65
CA TYR A 284 16.56 9.38 -18.87
C TYR A 284 15.66 9.33 -20.12
N PHE A 285 14.42 8.90 -20.03
CA PHE A 285 13.47 9.09 -21.13
C PHE A 285 12.74 10.42 -21.00
N LEU A 286 13.22 11.41 -21.74
CA LEU A 286 12.44 12.61 -22.06
C LEU A 286 11.21 12.18 -22.87
N PRO A 287 9.98 12.62 -22.53
CA PRO A 287 8.83 12.42 -23.37
C PRO A 287 8.99 13.30 -24.63
N GLY A 288 9.33 12.73 -25.76
CA GLY A 288 9.44 13.50 -27.00
C GLY A 288 10.04 12.82 -28.22
N THR A 289 10.31 11.52 -28.24
CA THR A 289 10.92 10.88 -29.43
C THR A 289 10.26 9.53 -29.80
N LEU A 290 8.94 9.53 -29.96
CA LEU A 290 8.23 8.51 -30.71
C LEU A 290 7.22 9.21 -31.63
N GLN A 291 7.77 10.02 -32.56
CA GLN A 291 7.08 10.30 -33.83
C GLN A 291 7.96 9.74 -34.94
N SER A 292 7.36 8.88 -35.74
CA SER A 292 7.85 8.30 -36.99
C SER A 292 8.98 7.25 -36.87
N LEU A 293 8.59 5.97 -36.83
CA LEU A 293 9.05 4.96 -37.80
C LEU A 293 7.92 3.95 -38.02
#